data_9a80e4058f69c15b068c88be805db11f
#
_entry.id   9a80e4058f69c15b068c88be805db11f
#
_cell.length_a   1.000
_cell.length_b   1.000
_cell.length_c   1.000
_cell.angle_alpha   90.00
_cell.angle_beta   90.00
_cell.angle_gamma   90.00
#
_symmetry.space_group_name_H-M   'P 1'
#
loop_
_entity.id
_entity.type
_entity.pdbx_description
1 polymer ?
#
loop_
_entity_poly.entity_id
_entity_poly.type
_entity_poly.pdbx_seq_one_letter_code
_entity_poly.pdbx_strand_id
1 'polypeptide(L)'
;EDGFEGYMRSNQITLVDELTFLQQKNNPAFALDLFSPIMGDRNGIQVTLGSRLPDFDGMHLSLNGGRYTYSGQAVMSRDIRTDGELMLKLARRMLFVPQLTGGRTPTGIDAAALVQLVARIVNIQLPRTAEAQVSCGHSVDFIVQCQSADLAFFDDNKSNINHVGLLLPDSRIIHVYDRVRIDA
;
A
#
# COMPACT_ATOMS: atom_id res chain seq x y z
N GLU A 1 3.62 10.88 6.40
CA GLU A 1 3.93 10.67 4.98
C GLU A 1 2.78 11.07 4.06
N ASP A 2 1.56 10.72 4.42
CA ASP A 2 0.34 10.95 3.63
C ASP A 2 -0.60 12.03 4.23
N GLY A 3 -0.12 12.77 5.23
CA GLY A 3 -0.86 13.84 5.91
C GLY A 3 -1.95 13.36 6.87
N PHE A 4 -2.11 12.04 7.05
CA PHE A 4 -3.11 11.51 7.97
C PHE A 4 -2.58 11.51 9.41
N GLU A 5 -3.33 12.10 10.32
CA GLU A 5 -3.00 12.17 11.74
C GLU A 5 -3.73 11.07 12.53
N GLY A 6 -3.06 10.53 13.55
CA GLY A 6 -3.62 9.48 14.40
C GLY A 6 -2.79 9.23 15.64
N TYR A 7 -3.28 8.35 16.50
CA TYR A 7 -2.62 8.00 17.76
C TYR A 7 -2.03 6.60 17.70
N MET A 8 -0.81 6.45 18.21
CA MET A 8 -0.14 5.16 18.42
C MET A 8 0.32 5.05 19.89
N ARG A 9 0.39 3.84 20.39
CA ARG A 9 0.98 3.60 21.71
C ARG A 9 2.49 3.82 21.63
N SER A 10 3.09 4.39 22.68
CA SER A 10 4.53 4.68 22.74
C SER A 10 5.41 3.44 22.55
N ASN A 11 4.94 2.27 22.97
CA ASN A 11 5.65 1.00 22.81
C ASN A 11 5.56 0.41 21.38
N GLN A 12 4.82 1.05 20.48
CA GLN A 12 4.68 0.65 19.07
C GLN A 12 5.51 1.52 18.11
N ILE A 13 6.22 2.50 18.66
CA ILE A 13 7.04 3.42 17.88
C ILE A 13 8.49 3.38 18.38
N THR A 14 9.42 3.60 17.46
CA THR A 14 10.83 3.81 17.76
C THR A 14 11.22 5.16 17.19
N LEU A 15 11.81 6.00 18.03
CA LEU A 15 12.37 7.28 17.58
C LEU A 15 13.68 7.01 16.85
N VAL A 16 13.83 7.62 15.71
CA VAL A 16 15.06 7.63 14.91
C VAL A 16 15.51 9.07 14.68
N ASP A 17 16.78 9.28 14.44
CA ASP A 17 17.29 10.59 14.05
C ASP A 17 16.88 10.94 12.60
N GLU A 18 16.99 12.23 12.26
CA GLU A 18 16.59 12.73 10.95
C GLU A 18 17.39 12.09 9.81
N LEU A 19 18.68 11.84 10.00
CA LEU A 19 19.53 11.24 8.98
C LEU A 19 19.08 9.82 8.65
N THR A 20 18.85 9.00 9.66
CA THR A 20 18.33 7.64 9.53
C THR A 20 16.96 7.65 8.85
N PHE A 21 16.07 8.57 9.25
CA PHE A 21 14.75 8.72 8.63
C PHE A 21 14.85 9.03 7.14
N LEU A 22 15.69 10.00 6.75
CA LEU A 22 15.87 10.39 5.36
C LEU A 22 16.51 9.28 4.51
N GLN A 23 17.47 8.54 5.05
CA GLN A 23 18.07 7.40 4.37
C GLN A 23 17.03 6.32 4.06
N GLN A 24 16.23 5.95 5.05
CA GLN A 24 15.17 4.95 4.89
C GLN A 24 14.02 5.43 3.99
N LYS A 25 13.78 6.75 3.96
CA LYS A 25 12.75 7.33 3.08
C LYS A 25 13.17 7.31 1.61
N ASN A 26 14.44 7.56 1.31
CA ASN A 26 14.94 7.76 -0.06
C ASN A 26 15.09 6.45 -0.86
N ASN A 27 15.32 5.33 -0.19
CA ASN A 27 15.49 4.02 -0.83
C ASN A 27 14.65 2.94 -0.13
N PRO A 28 13.31 3.06 -0.11
CA PRO A 28 12.50 2.08 0.56
C PRO A 28 12.51 0.74 -0.19
N ALA A 29 12.64 -0.36 0.55
CA ALA A 29 12.26 -1.69 0.11
C ALA A 29 10.93 -2.07 0.76
N PHE A 30 10.11 -2.84 0.03
CA PHE A 30 8.79 -3.27 0.50
C PHE A 30 8.65 -4.78 0.44
N ALA A 31 8.05 -5.36 1.49
CA ALA A 31 7.61 -6.75 1.50
C ALA A 31 6.44 -6.92 0.52
N LEU A 32 6.45 -7.98 -0.27
CA LEU A 32 5.40 -8.29 -1.23
C LEU A 32 4.51 -9.46 -0.80
N ASP A 33 4.89 -10.23 0.20
CA ASP A 33 4.05 -11.29 0.74
C ASP A 33 2.92 -10.73 1.60
N LEU A 34 1.75 -11.36 1.56
CA LEU A 34 0.63 -10.96 2.43
C LEU A 34 1.04 -10.99 3.90
N PHE A 35 1.69 -12.08 4.29
CA PHE A 35 2.26 -12.27 5.62
C PHE A 35 3.59 -13.01 5.49
N SER A 36 4.62 -12.52 6.15
CA SER A 36 5.92 -13.19 6.25
C SER A 36 6.66 -12.72 7.49
N PRO A 37 7.36 -13.58 8.22
CA PRO A 37 8.18 -13.13 9.33
C PRO A 37 9.51 -12.57 8.85
N ILE A 38 10.02 -11.55 9.56
CA ILE A 38 11.44 -11.26 9.63
C ILE A 38 12.02 -11.95 10.85
N MET A 39 13.16 -12.60 10.71
CA MET A 39 13.77 -13.40 11.76
C MET A 39 15.04 -12.76 12.27
N GLY A 40 15.08 -12.43 13.54
CA GLY A 40 16.26 -12.03 14.29
C GLY A 40 16.82 -13.17 15.12
N ASP A 41 17.93 -12.93 15.83
CA ASP A 41 18.62 -13.96 16.64
C ASP A 41 17.73 -14.51 17.79
N ARG A 42 16.84 -13.69 18.32
CA ARG A 42 16.04 -14.01 19.51
C ARG A 42 14.54 -14.02 19.28
N ASN A 43 14.07 -13.36 18.21
CA ASN A 43 12.64 -13.17 17.96
C ASN A 43 12.34 -13.08 16.46
N GLY A 44 11.09 -13.35 16.11
CA GLY A 44 10.53 -13.04 14.80
C GLY A 44 9.48 -11.93 14.91
N ILE A 45 9.37 -11.13 13.89
CA ILE A 45 8.35 -10.08 13.76
C ILE A 45 7.57 -10.34 12.48
N GLN A 46 6.25 -10.38 12.60
CA GLN A 46 5.38 -10.53 11.44
C GLN A 46 5.34 -9.21 10.65
N VAL A 47 5.68 -9.26 9.37
CA VAL A 47 5.49 -8.16 8.42
C VAL A 47 4.41 -8.54 7.40
N THR A 48 3.82 -7.53 6.78
CA THR A 48 2.73 -7.70 5.83
C THR A 48 3.04 -7.01 4.51
N LEU A 49 2.24 -7.27 3.50
CA LEU A 49 2.34 -6.61 2.20
C LEU A 49 2.49 -5.10 2.37
N GLY A 50 3.50 -4.53 1.72
CA GLY A 50 3.84 -3.11 1.76
C GLY A 50 4.53 -2.64 3.03
N SER A 51 4.90 -3.54 3.97
CA SER A 51 5.79 -3.19 5.07
C SER A 51 7.14 -2.75 4.52
N ARG A 52 7.67 -1.63 5.04
CA ARG A 52 9.03 -1.21 4.74
C ARG A 52 10.03 -2.16 5.38
N LEU A 53 11.11 -2.44 4.65
CA LEU A 53 12.24 -3.23 5.11
C LEU A 53 13.46 -2.29 5.19
N PRO A 54 13.73 -1.69 6.36
CA PRO A 54 14.82 -0.72 6.51
C PRO A 54 16.18 -1.33 6.20
N ASP A 55 17.02 -0.61 5.44
CA ASP A 55 18.38 -0.99 5.05
C ASP A 55 18.48 -2.38 4.39
N PHE A 56 17.45 -2.76 3.64
CA PHE A 56 17.36 -4.08 3.03
C PHE A 56 18.42 -4.29 1.95
N ASP A 57 19.25 -5.32 2.10
CA ASP A 57 20.34 -5.66 1.18
C ASP A 57 19.98 -6.77 0.17
N GLY A 58 18.75 -7.29 0.22
CA GLY A 58 18.26 -8.42 -0.57
C GLY A 58 17.98 -9.67 0.28
N MET A 59 18.48 -9.69 1.52
CA MET A 59 18.25 -10.78 2.48
C MET A 59 18.08 -10.25 3.91
N HIS A 60 18.86 -9.25 4.30
CA HIS A 60 18.88 -8.72 5.65
C HIS A 60 18.34 -7.30 5.70
N LEU A 61 17.85 -6.93 6.86
CA LEU A 61 17.41 -5.57 7.18
C LEU A 61 17.80 -5.22 8.62
N SER A 62 17.80 -3.93 8.90
CA SER A 62 18.10 -3.38 10.22
C SER A 62 16.84 -2.80 10.84
N LEU A 63 16.47 -3.25 12.04
CA LEU A 63 15.32 -2.72 12.77
C LEU A 63 15.68 -2.58 14.25
N ASN A 64 15.54 -1.37 14.80
CA ASN A 64 15.80 -1.09 16.22
C ASN A 64 17.21 -1.53 16.68
N GLY A 65 18.24 -1.36 15.83
CA GLY A 65 19.61 -1.80 16.11
C GLY A 65 19.84 -3.31 16.02
N GLY A 66 18.81 -4.10 15.72
CA GLY A 66 18.92 -5.54 15.47
C GLY A 66 18.98 -5.86 13.98
N ARG A 67 19.69 -6.93 13.64
CA ARG A 67 19.73 -7.48 12.28
C ARG A 67 18.68 -8.57 12.15
N TYR A 68 17.89 -8.53 11.08
CA TYR A 68 16.86 -9.50 10.76
C TYR A 68 17.06 -10.05 9.36
N THR A 69 16.65 -11.28 9.14
CA THR A 69 16.60 -11.93 7.84
C THR A 69 15.16 -11.94 7.32
N TYR A 70 14.96 -11.58 6.08
CA TYR A 70 13.70 -11.69 5.37
C TYR A 70 13.86 -12.62 4.17
N SER A 71 13.13 -13.73 4.15
CA SER A 71 13.18 -14.75 3.09
C SER A 71 12.02 -14.65 2.10
N GLY A 72 11.12 -13.70 2.30
CA GLY A 72 9.96 -13.49 1.44
C GLY A 72 10.31 -12.68 0.18
N GLN A 73 9.29 -12.44 -0.62
CA GLN A 73 9.41 -11.59 -1.80
C GLN A 73 9.49 -10.12 -1.38
N ALA A 74 10.47 -9.42 -1.90
CA ALA A 74 10.65 -8.00 -1.68
C ALA A 74 10.92 -7.27 -2.98
N VAL A 75 10.71 -5.97 -2.97
CA VAL A 75 11.06 -5.07 -4.06
C VAL A 75 11.70 -3.82 -3.52
N MET A 76 12.77 -3.36 -4.16
CA MET A 76 13.38 -2.06 -3.89
C MET A 76 12.74 -1.01 -4.78
N SER A 77 12.33 0.09 -4.20
CA SER A 77 11.66 1.19 -4.93
C SER A 77 12.48 1.68 -6.15
N ARG A 78 13.81 1.72 -6.03
CA ARG A 78 14.71 2.11 -7.12
C ARG A 78 14.66 1.20 -8.35
N ASP A 79 14.23 -0.06 -8.17
CA ASP A 79 14.21 -1.08 -9.22
C ASP A 79 12.83 -1.15 -9.90
N ILE A 80 11.86 -0.39 -9.41
CA ILE A 80 10.50 -0.37 -9.94
C ILE A 80 10.26 0.92 -10.74
N ARG A 81 9.80 0.74 -11.97
CA ARG A 81 9.07 1.79 -12.69
C ARG A 81 7.61 1.75 -12.29
N THR A 82 6.92 2.88 -12.42
CA THR A 82 5.46 2.93 -12.27
C THR A 82 4.83 1.88 -13.18
N ASP A 83 4.16 0.90 -12.58
CA ASP A 83 3.65 -0.29 -13.26
C ASP A 83 2.25 -0.63 -12.77
N GLY A 84 1.27 -0.31 -13.61
CA GLY A 84 -0.14 -0.60 -13.33
C GLY A 84 -0.44 -2.09 -13.23
N GLU A 85 0.26 -2.94 -13.99
CA GLU A 85 0.07 -4.39 -13.92
C GLU A 85 0.52 -4.94 -12.56
N LEU A 86 1.64 -4.44 -12.03
CA LEU A 86 2.09 -4.80 -10.69
C LEU A 86 1.09 -4.33 -9.62
N MET A 87 0.54 -3.11 -9.76
CA MET A 87 -0.53 -2.64 -8.86
C MET A 87 -1.71 -3.60 -8.84
N LEU A 88 -2.22 -3.99 -10.01
CA LEU A 88 -3.34 -4.93 -10.12
C LEU A 88 -3.00 -6.32 -9.58
N LYS A 89 -1.78 -6.81 -9.84
CA LYS A 89 -1.31 -8.09 -9.30
C LYS A 89 -1.30 -8.08 -7.77
N LEU A 90 -0.81 -7.01 -7.16
CA LEU A 90 -0.78 -6.85 -5.71
C LEU A 90 -2.18 -6.70 -5.12
N ALA A 91 -3.05 -5.91 -5.76
CA ALA A 91 -4.44 -5.75 -5.35
C ALA A 91 -5.19 -7.09 -5.41
N ARG A 92 -4.98 -7.92 -6.45
CA ARG A 92 -5.58 -9.26 -6.56
C ARG A 92 -5.12 -10.21 -5.45
N ARG A 93 -3.89 -10.07 -4.93
CA ARG A 93 -3.44 -10.86 -3.76
C ARG A 93 -4.24 -10.54 -2.50
N MET A 94 -4.84 -9.34 -2.44
CA MET A 94 -5.68 -8.91 -1.30
C MET A 94 -7.14 -9.36 -1.43
N LEU A 95 -7.54 -10.08 -2.48
CA LEU A 95 -8.91 -10.56 -2.62
C LEU A 95 -9.38 -11.30 -1.36
N PHE A 96 -10.63 -11.03 -0.97
CA PHE A 96 -11.30 -11.56 0.23
C PHE A 96 -10.81 -10.99 1.57
N VAL A 97 -9.82 -10.11 1.60
CA VAL A 97 -9.46 -9.39 2.83
C VAL A 97 -10.69 -8.58 3.29
N PRO A 98 -11.08 -8.68 4.58
CA PRO A 98 -12.27 -8.01 5.07
C PRO A 98 -12.11 -6.48 5.06
N GLN A 99 -13.21 -5.78 4.85
CA GLN A 99 -13.26 -4.34 5.00
C GLN A 99 -13.06 -3.96 6.47
N LEU A 100 -12.18 -3.00 6.70
CA LEU A 100 -11.96 -2.40 8.00
C LEU A 100 -11.67 -0.90 7.80
N THR A 101 -12.54 -0.05 8.31
CA THR A 101 -12.34 1.40 8.25
C THR A 101 -11.04 1.78 8.96
N GLY A 102 -10.17 2.51 8.26
CA GLY A 102 -8.83 2.86 8.75
C GLY A 102 -7.80 1.74 8.61
N GLY A 103 -8.22 0.52 8.24
CA GLY A 103 -7.33 -0.62 8.02
C GLY A 103 -6.40 -0.43 6.83
N ARG A 104 -5.19 -0.99 6.92
CA ARG A 104 -4.13 -0.90 5.89
C ARG A 104 -3.36 -2.21 5.68
N THR A 105 -3.89 -3.33 6.14
CA THR A 105 -3.18 -4.60 6.17
C THR A 105 -4.02 -5.75 5.62
N PRO A 106 -3.43 -6.92 5.32
CA PRO A 106 -4.19 -8.10 4.92
C PRO A 106 -5.14 -8.66 5.99
N THR A 107 -5.15 -8.13 7.21
CA THR A 107 -6.14 -8.48 8.25
C THR A 107 -7.39 -7.61 8.21
N GLY A 108 -7.34 -6.51 7.46
CA GLY A 108 -8.44 -5.59 7.25
C GLY A 108 -7.94 -4.32 6.56
N ILE A 109 -8.70 -3.88 5.56
CA ILE A 109 -8.31 -2.75 4.71
C ILE A 109 -9.55 -1.96 4.26
N ASP A 110 -9.43 -0.65 4.05
CA ASP A 110 -10.45 0.14 3.36
C ASP A 110 -10.07 0.42 1.89
N ALA A 111 -11.01 0.95 1.14
CA ALA A 111 -10.86 1.16 -0.30
C ALA A 111 -9.69 2.09 -0.65
N ALA A 112 -9.59 3.23 0.01
CA ALA A 112 -8.52 4.19 -0.23
C ALA A 112 -7.14 3.64 0.21
N ALA A 113 -7.11 2.84 1.28
CA ALA A 113 -5.89 2.18 1.74
C ALA A 113 -5.41 1.09 0.78
N LEU A 114 -6.30 0.32 0.16
CA LEU A 114 -5.92 -0.67 -0.85
C LEU A 114 -5.20 0.01 -2.01
N VAL A 115 -5.79 1.07 -2.56
CA VAL A 115 -5.20 1.85 -3.67
C VAL A 115 -3.88 2.48 -3.24
N GLN A 116 -3.84 3.15 -2.09
CA GLN A 116 -2.63 3.78 -1.55
C GLN A 116 -1.50 2.76 -1.33
N LEU A 117 -1.82 1.58 -0.81
CA LEU A 117 -0.84 0.52 -0.52
C LEU A 117 -0.14 0.05 -1.78
N VAL A 118 -0.92 -0.31 -2.82
CA VAL A 118 -0.32 -0.83 -4.06
C VAL A 118 0.36 0.26 -4.88
N ALA A 119 -0.17 1.48 -4.88
CA ALA A 119 0.45 2.65 -5.52
C ALA A 119 1.82 2.98 -4.91
N ARG A 120 1.93 2.97 -3.57
CA ARG A 120 3.18 3.24 -2.86
C ARG A 120 4.30 2.27 -3.24
N ILE A 121 3.98 0.98 -3.44
CA ILE A 121 4.95 -0.03 -3.84
C ILE A 121 5.53 0.27 -5.22
N VAL A 122 4.77 0.88 -6.12
CA VAL A 122 5.21 1.29 -7.45
C VAL A 122 5.61 2.78 -7.54
N ASN A 123 6.00 3.38 -6.42
CA ASN A 123 6.48 4.77 -6.31
C ASN A 123 5.44 5.87 -6.60
N ILE A 124 4.16 5.56 -6.56
CA ILE A 124 3.10 6.56 -6.63
C ILE A 124 2.69 6.92 -5.21
N GLN A 125 2.88 8.19 -4.84
CA GLN A 125 2.46 8.70 -3.53
C GLN A 125 1.03 9.21 -3.64
N LEU A 126 0.13 8.62 -2.86
CA LEU A 126 -1.27 9.01 -2.77
C LEU A 126 -1.61 9.38 -1.32
N PRO A 127 -2.49 10.36 -1.12
CA PRO A 127 -3.01 10.69 0.20
C PRO A 127 -3.88 9.56 0.76
N ARG A 128 -4.25 9.66 2.04
CA ARG A 128 -4.91 8.58 2.77
C ARG A 128 -6.38 8.36 2.39
N THR A 129 -7.08 9.39 1.97
CA THR A 129 -8.53 9.34 1.74
C THR A 129 -8.89 9.40 0.27
N ALA A 130 -10.01 8.80 -0.14
CA ALA A 130 -10.49 8.85 -1.52
C ALA A 130 -10.77 10.29 -1.98
N GLU A 131 -11.32 11.12 -1.09
CA GLU A 131 -11.55 12.54 -1.34
C GLU A 131 -10.27 13.31 -1.70
N ALA A 132 -9.16 13.02 -1.02
CA ALA A 132 -7.88 13.64 -1.34
C ALA A 132 -7.20 12.99 -2.56
N GLN A 133 -7.40 11.67 -2.79
CA GLN A 133 -6.83 10.94 -3.91
C GLN A 133 -7.41 11.41 -5.26
N VAL A 134 -8.69 11.78 -5.33
CA VAL A 134 -9.33 12.23 -6.57
C VAL A 134 -8.68 13.51 -7.14
N SER A 135 -8.04 14.30 -6.28
CA SER A 135 -7.30 15.50 -6.67
C SER A 135 -5.89 15.21 -7.21
N CYS A 136 -5.46 13.94 -7.20
CA CYS A 136 -4.15 13.52 -7.68
C CYS A 136 -4.29 12.94 -9.09
N GLY A 137 -3.66 13.55 -10.07
CA GLY A 137 -3.68 13.04 -11.45
C GLY A 137 -4.62 13.84 -12.36
N HIS A 138 -5.06 13.21 -13.45
CA HIS A 138 -5.89 13.82 -14.48
C HIS A 138 -7.18 13.02 -14.65
N SER A 139 -8.31 13.71 -14.82
CA SER A 139 -9.59 13.07 -15.12
C SER A 139 -9.59 12.50 -16.53
N VAL A 140 -10.27 11.38 -16.70
CA VAL A 140 -10.54 10.75 -17.99
C VAL A 140 -12.04 10.89 -18.26
N ASP A 141 -12.38 11.61 -19.36
CA ASP A 141 -13.77 11.99 -19.63
C ASP A 141 -14.64 10.83 -20.14
N PHE A 142 -14.02 9.85 -20.78
CA PHE A 142 -14.75 8.72 -21.38
C PHE A 142 -14.19 7.37 -20.95
N ILE A 143 -15.05 6.46 -20.56
CA ILE A 143 -14.65 5.11 -20.08
C ILE A 143 -13.84 4.33 -21.11
N VAL A 144 -14.05 4.60 -22.41
CA VAL A 144 -13.29 3.96 -23.49
C VAL A 144 -11.82 4.40 -23.56
N GLN A 145 -11.47 5.49 -22.89
CA GLN A 145 -10.11 6.00 -22.81
C GLN A 145 -9.39 5.54 -21.53
N CYS A 146 -10.13 4.93 -20.59
CA CYS A 146 -9.55 4.43 -19.36
C CYS A 146 -8.58 3.28 -19.64
N GLN A 147 -7.54 3.25 -18.84
CA GLN A 147 -6.51 2.22 -18.89
C GLN A 147 -6.57 1.33 -17.64
N SER A 148 -5.97 0.17 -17.75
CA SER A 148 -5.79 -0.72 -16.60
C SER A 148 -5.02 -0.02 -15.48
N ALA A 149 -5.50 -0.17 -14.25
CA ALA A 149 -5.00 0.46 -13.03
C ALA A 149 -5.33 1.96 -12.91
N ASP A 150 -6.12 2.56 -13.81
CA ASP A 150 -6.73 3.86 -13.54
C ASP A 150 -7.61 3.76 -12.29
N LEU A 151 -7.79 4.90 -11.62
CA LEU A 151 -8.60 4.99 -10.41
C LEU A 151 -10.03 5.39 -10.76
N ALA A 152 -10.99 4.56 -10.37
CA ALA A 152 -12.41 4.90 -10.42
C ALA A 152 -12.86 5.43 -9.06
N PHE A 153 -13.38 6.65 -9.04
CA PHE A 153 -13.91 7.28 -7.83
C PHE A 153 -15.43 7.31 -7.86
N PHE A 154 -16.03 7.14 -6.70
CA PHE A 154 -17.47 7.15 -6.53
C PHE A 154 -17.86 8.12 -5.43
N ASP A 155 -18.95 8.81 -5.66
CA ASP A 155 -19.52 9.76 -4.72
C ASP A 155 -20.75 9.18 -4.00
N ASP A 156 -21.12 9.83 -2.93
CA ASP A 156 -22.42 9.64 -2.30
C ASP A 156 -23.48 10.54 -2.99
N ASN A 157 -24.75 10.42 -2.56
CA ASN A 157 -25.85 11.24 -3.08
C ASN A 157 -25.69 12.75 -2.84
N LYS A 158 -24.61 13.18 -2.17
CA LYS A 158 -24.26 14.58 -1.87
C LYS A 158 -23.00 15.04 -2.60
N SER A 159 -22.55 14.27 -3.57
CA SER A 159 -21.32 14.52 -4.35
C SER A 159 -20.02 14.52 -3.53
N ASN A 160 -20.01 13.84 -2.37
CA ASN A 160 -18.77 13.65 -1.63
C ASN A 160 -18.10 12.36 -2.09
N ILE A 161 -16.88 12.46 -2.61
CA ILE A 161 -16.08 11.28 -2.97
C ILE A 161 -15.74 10.50 -1.72
N ASN A 162 -16.25 9.27 -1.62
CA ASN A 162 -16.07 8.43 -0.44
C ASN A 162 -15.56 7.01 -0.75
N HIS A 163 -15.47 6.67 -2.03
CA HIS A 163 -15.03 5.35 -2.46
C HIS A 163 -14.10 5.42 -3.66
N VAL A 164 -13.21 4.42 -3.79
CA VAL A 164 -12.25 4.32 -4.88
C VAL A 164 -11.93 2.85 -5.17
N GLY A 165 -11.66 2.55 -6.44
CA GLY A 165 -11.18 1.25 -6.89
C GLY A 165 -10.19 1.38 -8.03
N LEU A 166 -9.54 0.28 -8.39
CA LEU A 166 -8.64 0.16 -9.54
C LEU A 166 -9.38 -0.50 -10.70
N LEU A 167 -9.32 0.10 -11.88
CA LEU A 167 -9.88 -0.46 -13.09
C LEU A 167 -9.05 -1.66 -13.58
N LEU A 168 -9.75 -2.71 -13.96
CA LEU A 168 -9.21 -3.90 -14.60
C LEU A 168 -9.32 -3.80 -16.14
N PRO A 169 -8.53 -4.59 -16.89
CA PRO A 169 -8.55 -4.55 -18.36
C PRO A 169 -9.92 -4.84 -19.00
N ASP A 170 -10.80 -5.52 -18.27
CA ASP A 170 -12.14 -5.95 -18.72
C ASP A 170 -13.27 -5.02 -18.22
N SER A 171 -12.94 -3.77 -17.91
CA SER A 171 -13.86 -2.74 -17.41
C SER A 171 -14.52 -3.06 -16.07
N ARG A 172 -14.00 -4.05 -15.34
CA ARG A 172 -14.35 -4.29 -13.95
C ARG A 172 -13.48 -3.49 -13.01
N ILE A 173 -13.85 -3.42 -11.75
CA ILE A 173 -13.07 -2.75 -10.71
C ILE A 173 -12.67 -3.73 -9.61
N ILE A 174 -11.47 -3.57 -9.08
CA ILE A 174 -11.07 -4.16 -7.81
C ILE A 174 -11.12 -3.09 -6.73
N HIS A 175 -11.93 -3.32 -5.72
CA HIS A 175 -12.21 -2.35 -4.67
C HIS A 175 -12.52 -3.05 -3.33
N VAL A 176 -12.91 -2.28 -2.31
CA VAL A 176 -13.26 -2.82 -1.00
C VAL A 176 -14.71 -2.50 -0.67
N TYR A 177 -15.56 -3.50 -0.70
CA TYR A 177 -16.95 -3.45 -0.23
C TYR A 177 -17.27 -4.76 0.50
N ASP A 178 -17.52 -4.71 1.81
CA ASP A 178 -17.51 -5.83 2.76
C ASP A 178 -16.13 -6.52 2.84
N ARG A 179 -15.48 -6.68 1.72
CA ARG A 179 -14.14 -7.26 1.53
C ARG A 179 -13.53 -6.74 0.24
N VAL A 180 -12.26 -7.02 0.03
CA VAL A 180 -11.64 -6.80 -1.29
C VAL A 180 -12.30 -7.75 -2.29
N ARG A 181 -12.88 -7.18 -3.36
CA ARG A 181 -13.64 -7.91 -4.38
C ARG A 181 -13.50 -7.28 -5.76
N ILE A 182 -13.96 -8.00 -6.77
CA ILE A 182 -14.03 -7.52 -8.14
C ILE A 182 -15.50 -7.47 -8.54
N ASP A 183 -15.94 -6.30 -8.99
CA ASP A 183 -17.29 -6.07 -9.47
C ASP A 183 -17.27 -5.49 -10.91
N ALA A 184 -18.40 -5.58 -11.59
CA ALA A 184 -18.61 -5.01 -12.92
C ALA A 184 -18.95 -3.53 -12.84
#